data_cece0bc3eb5295991ef0f2cfc00dd41e
#
_entry.id   cece0bc3eb5295991ef0f2cfc00dd41e
#
_cell.length_a   1.000
_cell.length_b   1.000
_cell.length_c   1.000
_cell.angle_alpha   90.00
_cell.angle_beta   90.00
_cell.angle_gamma   90.00
#
_symmetry.space_group_name_H-M   'P 1'
#
loop_
_entity.id
_entity.type
_entity.pdbx_description
1 polymer ?
#
loop_
_entity_poly.entity_id
_entity_poly.type
_entity_poly.pdbx_seq_one_letter_code
_entity_poly.pdbx_strand_id
1 'polypeptide(L)'
;MNNENNCLANLLKVITTLQDNIEKIDNISNSCTRPFLGFNTIQPFNTRLVTFYRCDNTPITLPYIGGTTSVFRVQSVSCDTASVLLLADNGDGTYTNTNTFATINLNCVCAIQCLGDTTITNI
;
A
#
# COMPACT_ATOMS: atom_id res chain seq x y z
N MET A 1 7.70 23.34 7.52
CA MET A 1 7.91 22.86 7.12
C MET A 1 7.40 22.36 6.13
N ASN A 2 7.65 22.15 5.38
CA ASN A 2 7.07 21.83 4.46
C ASN A 2 7.12 20.51 4.05
N ASN A 3 6.12 19.87 3.78
CA ASN A 3 6.12 18.51 3.47
C ASN A 3 5.88 18.25 2.05
N GLU A 4 5.92 19.25 1.24
CA GLU A 4 5.65 19.01 -0.12
C GLU A 4 6.69 18.19 -0.76
N ASN A 5 7.84 18.07 -0.12
CA ASN A 5 8.91 17.27 -0.67
C ASN A 5 9.04 15.94 0.03
N ASN A 6 8.02 15.49 0.70
CA ASN A 6 8.07 14.19 1.33
C ASN A 6 8.10 13.12 0.26
N CYS A 7 9.24 12.46 0.12
CA CYS A 7 9.42 11.47 -0.93
C CYS A 7 8.54 10.25 -0.72
N LEU A 8 8.27 9.90 0.53
CA LEU A 8 7.40 8.75 0.79
C LEU A 8 5.98 9.06 0.37
N ALA A 9 5.51 10.29 0.63
CA ALA A 9 4.17 10.65 0.21
C ALA A 9 4.07 10.62 -1.32
N ASN A 10 5.09 11.10 -2.00
CA ASN A 10 5.08 11.10 -3.45
C ASN A 10 5.07 9.68 -4.00
N LEU A 11 5.85 8.79 -3.42
CA LEU A 11 5.86 7.41 -3.84
C LEU A 11 4.50 6.77 -3.65
N LEU A 12 3.88 7.01 -2.50
CA LEU A 12 2.57 6.42 -2.23
C LEU A 12 1.50 6.97 -3.16
N LYS A 13 1.64 8.22 -3.58
CA LYS A 13 0.70 8.77 -4.55
C LYS A 13 0.81 8.06 -5.89
N VAL A 14 2.00 7.65 -6.28
CA VAL A 14 2.18 6.86 -7.48
C VAL A 14 1.44 5.53 -7.34
N ILE A 15 1.58 4.89 -6.19
CA ILE A 15 0.91 3.62 -5.95
C ILE A 15 -0.61 3.78 -6.06
N THR A 16 -1.17 4.82 -5.44
CA THR A 16 -2.61 5.01 -5.53
C THR A 16 -3.05 5.30 -6.95
N THR A 17 -2.25 6.05 -7.70
CA THR A 17 -2.56 6.32 -9.10
C THR A 17 -2.56 5.04 -9.91
N LEU A 18 -1.60 4.16 -9.68
CA LEU A 18 -1.56 2.89 -10.39
C LEU A 18 -2.77 2.02 -10.06
N GLN A 19 -3.20 2.05 -8.81
CA GLN A 19 -4.37 1.28 -8.41
C GLN A 19 -5.65 1.83 -9.02
N ASP A 20 -5.72 3.14 -9.21
CA ASP A 20 -6.91 3.77 -9.72
C ASP A 20 -6.97 3.78 -11.24
N ASN A 21 -5.82 3.76 -11.89
CA ASN A 21 -5.76 3.92 -13.34
C ASN A 21 -4.89 2.86 -13.95
N ILE A 22 -5.28 1.63 -13.78
CA ILE A 22 -4.41 0.52 -14.15
C ILE A 22 -4.18 0.44 -15.64
N GLU A 23 -4.93 1.15 -16.44
CA GLU A 23 -4.70 1.11 -17.85
C GLU A 23 -3.74 2.17 -18.32
N LYS A 24 -3.35 3.09 -17.47
CA LYS A 24 -2.52 4.19 -17.90
C LYS A 24 -1.15 4.09 -17.35
N ILE A 25 -0.55 2.97 -17.45
CA ILE A 25 0.70 2.77 -16.81
C ILE A 25 1.83 3.14 -17.71
N ASP A 26 2.75 3.95 -17.21
CA ASP A 26 3.88 4.40 -17.95
C ASP A 26 5.10 3.65 -17.56
N ASN A 27 6.22 4.02 -18.11
CA ASN A 27 7.43 3.39 -17.77
C ASN A 27 7.88 3.74 -16.44
N ILE A 28 7.84 2.84 -15.56
CA ILE A 28 8.23 3.04 -14.19
C ILE A 28 9.26 2.03 -13.82
N SER A 29 10.22 2.40 -13.01
CA SER A 29 11.40 1.59 -12.89
C SER A 29 11.58 0.87 -11.58
N ASN A 30 10.92 1.24 -10.47
CA ASN A 30 11.19 0.49 -9.25
C ASN A 30 9.98 -0.34 -8.85
N SER A 31 10.15 -1.23 -7.87
CA SER A 31 9.15 -2.24 -7.61
C SER A 31 7.85 -1.67 -7.11
N CYS A 32 7.88 -0.56 -6.39
CA CYS A 32 6.64 0.03 -5.86
C CYS A 32 5.87 0.76 -6.94
N THR A 33 6.53 1.18 -7.98
CA THR A 33 5.87 1.94 -9.04
C THR A 33 5.77 1.15 -10.32
N ARG A 34 6.08 -0.14 -10.29
CA ARG A 34 5.98 -0.96 -11.48
C ARG A 34 4.54 -1.08 -11.92
N PRO A 35 4.31 -1.08 -13.21
CA PRO A 35 2.96 -1.08 -13.72
C PRO A 35 2.42 -2.48 -13.93
N PHE A 36 2.23 -3.23 -12.86
CA PHE A 36 1.69 -4.55 -12.98
C PHE A 36 0.24 -4.67 -12.63
N LEU A 37 -0.32 -3.68 -11.92
CA LEU A 37 -1.69 -3.80 -11.47
C LEU A 37 -2.63 -3.97 -12.65
N GLY A 38 -3.43 -5.01 -12.63
CA GLY A 38 -4.42 -5.22 -13.67
C GLY A 38 -3.89 -5.72 -14.98
N PHE A 39 -2.62 -6.16 -15.05
CA PHE A 39 -2.02 -6.49 -16.29
C PHE A 39 -2.33 -7.89 -16.70
N ASN A 40 -2.83 -8.11 -17.78
CA ASN A 40 -2.97 -9.35 -18.49
C ASN A 40 -3.66 -10.43 -17.75
N THR A 41 -4.64 -10.23 -17.00
CA THR A 41 -5.27 -11.33 -16.36
C THR A 41 -6.75 -11.22 -16.49
N ILE A 42 -7.41 -12.34 -16.27
CA ILE A 42 -8.83 -12.39 -16.23
C ILE A 42 -9.34 -11.63 -15.05
N GLN A 43 -8.58 -11.64 -13.95
CA GLN A 43 -8.92 -10.87 -12.78
C GLN A 43 -7.81 -9.88 -12.54
N PRO A 44 -7.93 -8.67 -13.02
CA PRO A 44 -6.87 -7.68 -12.85
C PRO A 44 -6.59 -7.41 -11.38
N PHE A 45 -5.34 -7.22 -11.05
CA PHE A 45 -4.96 -6.84 -9.70
C PHE A 45 -5.44 -5.43 -9.41
N ASN A 46 -5.90 -5.21 -8.19
CA ASN A 46 -6.36 -3.88 -7.78
C ASN A 46 -5.61 -3.36 -6.56
N THR A 47 -4.63 -4.08 -6.08
CA THR A 47 -3.96 -3.69 -4.84
C THR A 47 -2.49 -4.01 -4.93
N ARG A 48 -1.66 -3.06 -4.54
CA ARG A 48 -0.24 -3.29 -4.32
C ARG A 48 -0.02 -3.38 -2.82
N LEU A 49 0.45 -4.52 -2.37
CA LEU A 49 0.62 -4.77 -0.94
C LEU A 49 1.83 -4.01 -0.44
N VAL A 50 1.69 -3.34 0.70
CA VAL A 50 2.73 -2.46 1.21
C VAL A 50 2.93 -2.72 2.70
N THR A 51 4.17 -2.67 3.13
CA THR A 51 4.53 -2.67 4.54
C THR A 51 5.38 -1.43 4.83
N PHE A 52 5.11 -0.79 5.94
CA PHE A 52 5.86 0.38 6.38
C PHE A 52 6.78 0.00 7.53
N TYR A 53 7.98 0.58 7.54
CA TYR A 53 8.95 0.29 8.57
C TYR A 53 9.34 1.56 9.30
N ARG A 54 9.51 1.44 10.61
CA ARG A 54 10.07 2.52 11.39
C ARG A 54 11.57 2.59 11.18
N CYS A 55 12.18 3.63 11.73
CA CYS A 55 13.60 3.84 11.52
C CYS A 55 14.47 2.82 12.23
N ASP A 56 13.92 2.05 13.15
CA ASP A 56 14.64 0.97 13.79
C ASP A 56 14.42 -0.36 13.09
N ASN A 57 13.88 -0.30 11.88
CA ASN A 57 13.67 -1.49 11.04
C ASN A 57 12.57 -2.42 11.52
N THR A 58 11.71 -1.94 12.40
CA THR A 58 10.56 -2.76 12.80
C THR A 58 9.36 -2.39 11.95
N PRO A 59 8.56 -3.38 11.51
CA PRO A 59 7.38 -3.07 10.72
C PRO A 59 6.31 -2.44 11.59
N ILE A 60 5.55 -1.54 11.01
CA ILE A 60 4.40 -0.98 11.69
C ILE A 60 3.29 -2.03 11.63
N THR A 61 2.85 -2.45 12.79
CA THR A 61 1.84 -3.50 12.92
C THR A 61 0.63 -2.92 13.63
N LEU A 62 -0.54 -3.11 13.06
CA LEU A 62 -1.76 -2.53 13.60
C LEU A 62 -2.80 -3.61 13.83
N PRO A 63 -3.66 -3.41 14.81
CA PRO A 63 -4.67 -4.42 15.14
C PRO A 63 -5.93 -4.24 14.33
N TYR A 64 -6.61 -5.34 14.09
CA TYR A 64 -7.96 -5.34 13.58
C TYR A 64 -8.73 -6.40 14.35
N ILE A 65 -10.03 -6.49 14.16
CA ILE A 65 -10.80 -7.51 14.86
C ILE A 65 -10.39 -8.86 14.31
N GLY A 66 -9.75 -9.66 15.14
CA GLY A 66 -9.28 -10.96 14.74
C GLY A 66 -7.78 -11.09 14.74
N GLY A 67 -7.02 -10.01 14.86
CA GLY A 67 -5.57 -10.14 14.86
C GLY A 67 -4.84 -8.84 14.63
N THR A 68 -3.63 -8.96 14.13
CA THR A 68 -2.81 -7.81 13.78
C THR A 68 -2.22 -8.03 12.40
N THR A 69 -1.81 -6.95 11.76
CA THR A 69 -1.22 -7.08 10.44
C THR A 69 -0.24 -5.94 10.20
N SER A 70 0.74 -6.20 9.34
CA SER A 70 1.64 -5.18 8.85
C SER A 70 1.50 -5.00 7.34
N VAL A 71 0.46 -5.56 6.74
CA VAL A 71 0.25 -5.47 5.30
C VAL A 71 -0.95 -4.58 5.03
N PHE A 72 -0.78 -3.62 4.14
CA PHE A 72 -1.77 -2.59 3.92
C PHE A 72 -1.99 -2.32 2.45
N ARG A 73 -3.18 -1.80 2.15
CA ARG A 73 -3.48 -1.18 0.86
C ARG A 73 -3.60 0.31 1.09
N VAL A 74 -2.84 1.10 0.36
CA VAL A 74 -2.90 2.56 0.52
C VAL A 74 -4.16 3.06 -0.17
N GLN A 75 -4.99 3.75 0.58
CA GLN A 75 -6.26 4.25 0.06
C GLN A 75 -6.14 5.69 -0.42
N SER A 76 -5.39 6.51 0.32
CA SER A 76 -5.19 7.89 -0.05
C SER A 76 -3.99 8.45 0.69
N VAL A 77 -3.46 9.54 0.16
CA VAL A 77 -2.29 10.19 0.76
C VAL A 77 -2.58 11.67 0.83
N SER A 78 -2.31 12.27 1.96
CA SER A 78 -2.56 13.68 2.16
C SER A 78 -1.42 14.25 2.99
N CYS A 79 -0.75 15.25 2.47
CA CYS A 79 0.38 15.87 3.16
C CYS A 79 1.38 14.82 3.61
N ASP A 80 1.47 14.58 4.89
CA ASP A 80 2.42 13.62 5.43
C ASP A 80 1.71 12.45 6.11
N THR A 81 0.48 12.17 5.73
CA THR A 81 -0.24 11.02 6.25
C THR A 81 -0.74 10.14 5.12
N ALA A 82 -0.95 8.89 5.41
CA ALA A 82 -1.53 7.95 4.47
C ALA A 82 -2.67 7.22 5.15
N SER A 83 -3.80 7.14 4.45
CA SER A 83 -4.92 6.32 4.92
C SER A 83 -4.78 4.96 4.29
N VAL A 84 -4.83 3.93 5.09
CA VAL A 84 -4.59 2.57 4.63
C VAL A 84 -5.71 1.66 5.08
N LEU A 85 -5.93 0.63 4.29
CA LEU A 85 -6.82 -0.46 4.64
C LEU A 85 -5.97 -1.61 5.13
N LEU A 86 -6.31 -2.16 6.28
CA LEU A 86 -5.57 -3.28 6.85
C LEU A 86 -6.00 -4.56 6.14
N LEU A 87 -5.03 -5.37 5.77
CA LEU A 87 -5.28 -6.60 5.05
C LEU A 87 -4.80 -7.78 5.89
N ALA A 88 -5.67 -8.76 6.07
CA ALA A 88 -5.32 -9.95 6.82
C ALA A 88 -4.61 -10.93 5.90
N ASP A 89 -3.47 -11.46 6.36
CA ASP A 89 -2.70 -12.44 5.61
C ASP A 89 -3.27 -13.81 5.89
N ASN A 90 -3.74 -14.47 4.86
CA ASN A 90 -4.36 -15.79 5.02
C ASN A 90 -3.36 -16.92 5.04
N GLY A 91 -2.08 -16.63 4.83
CA GLY A 91 -1.04 -17.64 4.93
C GLY A 91 -0.80 -18.43 3.66
N ASP A 92 -1.60 -18.23 2.63
CA ASP A 92 -1.45 -18.98 1.39
C ASP A 92 -1.21 -18.06 0.20
N GLY A 93 -0.78 -16.83 0.47
CA GLY A 93 -0.55 -15.88 -0.61
C GLY A 93 -1.74 -15.00 -0.91
N THR A 94 -2.85 -15.20 -0.23
CA THR A 94 -4.01 -14.34 -0.40
C THR A 94 -4.23 -13.48 0.81
N TYR A 95 -4.98 -12.41 0.65
CA TYR A 95 -5.23 -11.43 1.70
C TYR A 95 -6.71 -11.07 1.72
N THR A 96 -7.18 -10.73 2.88
CA THR A 96 -8.59 -10.42 3.09
C THR A 96 -8.76 -8.99 3.57
N ASN A 97 -9.75 -8.30 3.03
CA ASN A 97 -10.14 -6.97 3.47
C ASN A 97 -10.73 -7.07 4.87
N THR A 98 -10.09 -6.42 5.84
CA THR A 98 -10.58 -6.47 7.22
C THR A 98 -11.60 -5.40 7.50
N ASN A 99 -11.85 -4.50 6.56
CA ASN A 99 -12.73 -3.33 6.75
C ASN A 99 -12.24 -2.43 7.88
N THR A 100 -10.98 -2.52 8.23
CA THR A 100 -10.38 -1.67 9.26
C THR A 100 -9.39 -0.75 8.58
N PHE A 101 -9.52 0.54 8.86
CA PHE A 101 -8.69 1.55 8.23
C PHE A 101 -7.85 2.24 9.29
N ALA A 102 -6.73 2.78 8.89
CA ALA A 102 -5.87 3.53 9.79
C ALA A 102 -5.21 4.66 9.04
N THR A 103 -4.71 5.62 9.78
CA THR A 103 -3.95 6.72 9.22
C THR A 103 -2.53 6.61 9.76
N ILE A 104 -1.58 6.59 8.85
CA ILE A 104 -0.18 6.44 9.20
C ILE A 104 0.51 7.78 9.01
N ASN A 105 1.25 8.20 10.03
CA ASN A 105 2.04 9.42 9.95
C ASN A 105 3.33 9.10 9.23
N LEU A 106 3.49 9.63 8.04
CA LEU A 106 4.65 9.32 7.22
C LEU A 106 5.94 9.86 7.79
N ASN A 107 5.86 10.78 8.74
CA ASN A 107 7.07 11.25 9.41
C ASN A 107 7.65 10.20 10.35
N CYS A 108 6.87 9.17 10.67
CA CYS A 108 7.36 8.07 11.50
C CYS A 108 7.81 6.87 10.68
N VAL A 109 7.82 6.99 9.37
CA VAL A 109 8.14 5.89 8.47
C VAL A 109 9.49 6.16 7.83
N CYS A 110 10.39 5.20 7.91
CA CYS A 110 11.70 5.33 7.29
C CYS A 110 11.86 4.46 6.06
N ALA A 111 10.99 3.46 5.87
CA ALA A 111 11.07 2.63 4.68
C ALA A 111 9.70 2.10 4.32
N ILE A 112 9.50 1.86 3.03
CA ILE A 112 8.28 1.25 2.51
C ILE A 112 8.72 0.09 1.64
N GLN A 113 8.10 -1.06 1.85
CA GLN A 113 8.38 -2.22 1.03
C GLN A 113 7.13 -2.65 0.32
N CYS A 114 7.22 -2.84 -0.98
CA CYS A 114 6.10 -3.32 -1.77
C CYS A 114 6.25 -4.82 -1.93
N LEU A 115 5.21 -5.54 -1.53
CA LEU A 115 5.30 -6.99 -1.42
C LEU A 115 4.75 -7.72 -2.63
N GLY A 116 4.03 -7.03 -3.47
CA GLY A 116 3.46 -7.66 -4.66
C GLY A 116 2.07 -7.14 -4.93
N ASP A 117 1.47 -7.65 -5.99
CA ASP A 117 0.14 -7.21 -6.41
C ASP A 117 -0.84 -8.34 -6.21
N THR A 118 -2.07 -7.98 -5.90
CA THR A 118 -3.11 -8.98 -5.67
C THR A 118 -4.47 -8.36 -5.93
N THR A 119 -5.50 -9.18 -5.87
CA THR A 119 -6.87 -8.73 -5.97
C THR A 119 -7.54 -8.88 -4.62
N ILE A 120 -8.10 -7.79 -4.12
CA ILE A 120 -8.81 -7.80 -2.86
C ILE A 120 -10.28 -7.57 -3.17
N THR A 121 -11.15 -8.37 -2.60
CA THR A 121 -12.58 -8.23 -2.83
C THR A 121 -13.17 -7.21 -1.85
N ASN A 122 -14.25 -6.62 -2.27
CA ASN A 122 -15.02 -5.70 -1.41
C ASN A 122 -14.26 -4.43 -1.02
N ILE A 123 -13.49 -3.90 -1.93
CA ILE A 123 -12.83 -2.62 -1.64
C ILE A 123 -13.37 -1.49 -2.50
#